data_6e57eb35a7c5120086c54e3f2218a667
#
_entry.id   6e57eb35a7c5120086c54e3f2218a667
#
_cell.length_a   1.000
_cell.length_b   1.000
_cell.length_c   1.000
_cell.angle_alpha   90.00
_cell.angle_beta   90.00
_cell.angle_gamma   90.00
#
_symmetry.space_group_name_H-M   'P 1'
#
loop_
_entity.id
_entity.type
_entity.pdbx_description
1 polymer ?
#
loop_
_entity_poly.entity_id
_entity_poly.type
_entity_poly.pdbx_seq_one_letter_code
_entity_poly.pdbx_strand_id
1 'polypeptide(L)'
;MKVLFKYLRLLSLSTSGALLLCIVFAANPEIAEGTITGKVFWFHFSILLLAFSVLFMEATVKKSNFTFSLPDGLLLLFAGLALLNYNYELNPEPERLLFVGQITTLWFMLRATLQAHPELRLFFLSIIICTGIFEAAWGMGQLYGGASTNHPLLKGDGLIFSPGPFSGYLAIVLPVCLNLALRFRDCDKLAWWETRTMLFYLSAFTIILILIGLPGGKSHSAWLA
;
A
#
# COMPACT_ATOMS: atom_id res chain seq x y z
N MET A 1 32.06 -11.96 -3.03
CA MET A 1 31.00 -12.50 -2.15
C MET A 1 30.17 -11.40 -1.46
N LYS A 2 30.75 -10.45 -0.68
CA LYS A 2 29.98 -9.39 0.04
C LYS A 2 29.08 -8.54 -0.87
N VAL A 3 29.52 -8.20 -2.07
CA VAL A 3 28.75 -7.38 -3.04
C VAL A 3 27.54 -8.14 -3.56
N LEU A 4 27.70 -9.42 -3.92
CA LEU A 4 26.60 -10.28 -4.38
C LEU A 4 25.51 -10.42 -3.30
N PHE A 5 25.90 -10.65 -2.04
CA PHE A 5 24.96 -10.72 -0.93
C PHE A 5 24.18 -9.42 -0.71
N LYS A 6 24.82 -8.25 -0.90
CA LYS A 6 24.15 -6.96 -0.81
C LYS A 6 23.05 -6.84 -1.88
N TYR A 7 23.33 -7.22 -3.13
CA TYR A 7 22.34 -7.13 -4.21
C TYR A 7 21.21 -8.15 -4.05
N LEU A 8 21.51 -9.39 -3.68
CA LEU A 8 20.47 -10.41 -3.41
C LEU A 8 19.51 -9.95 -2.32
N ARG A 9 20.04 -9.31 -1.30
CA ARG A 9 19.30 -8.76 -0.19
C ARG A 9 18.36 -7.62 -0.61
N LEU A 10 18.87 -6.62 -1.33
CA LEU A 10 18.05 -5.54 -1.87
C LEU A 10 16.98 -6.08 -2.80
N LEU A 11 17.31 -7.05 -3.64
CA LEU A 11 16.36 -7.71 -4.53
C LEU A 11 15.25 -8.41 -3.75
N SER A 12 15.58 -9.19 -2.73
CA SER A 12 14.59 -9.89 -1.89
C SER A 12 13.63 -8.93 -1.20
N LEU A 13 14.14 -7.83 -0.62
CA LEU A 13 13.31 -6.81 0.02
C LEU A 13 12.45 -6.03 -0.97
N SER A 14 13.03 -5.63 -2.08
CA SER A 14 12.28 -4.89 -3.11
C SER A 14 11.17 -5.76 -3.70
N THR A 15 11.46 -7.05 -3.96
CA THR A 15 10.47 -7.99 -4.51
C THR A 15 9.34 -8.25 -3.50
N SER A 16 9.65 -8.55 -2.23
CA SER A 16 8.62 -8.82 -1.22
C SER A 16 7.77 -7.58 -0.92
N GLY A 17 8.37 -6.39 -0.85
CA GLY A 17 7.63 -5.14 -0.68
C GLY A 17 6.78 -4.78 -1.90
N ALA A 18 7.28 -5.02 -3.12
CA ALA A 18 6.52 -4.84 -4.35
C ALA A 18 5.31 -5.77 -4.40
N LEU A 19 5.47 -7.05 -4.06
CA LEU A 19 4.37 -8.01 -3.98
C LEU A 19 3.28 -7.57 -3.01
N LEU A 20 3.68 -7.03 -1.84
CA LEU A 20 2.73 -6.49 -0.87
C LEU A 20 1.93 -5.32 -1.45
N LEU A 21 2.59 -4.37 -2.11
CA LEU A 21 1.93 -3.19 -2.69
C LEU A 21 1.06 -3.55 -3.90
N CYS A 22 1.35 -4.65 -4.59
CA CYS A 22 0.56 -5.17 -5.69
C CYS A 22 -0.68 -5.97 -5.27
N ILE A 23 -1.01 -6.04 -3.97
CA ILE A 23 -2.21 -6.71 -3.44
C ILE A 23 -3.51 -6.25 -4.12
N VAL A 24 -3.54 -5.04 -4.60
CA VAL A 24 -4.67 -4.44 -5.32
C VAL A 24 -5.10 -5.30 -6.50
N PHE A 25 -4.13 -5.91 -7.20
CA PHE A 25 -4.36 -6.75 -8.38
C PHE A 25 -4.71 -8.20 -8.04
N ALA A 26 -4.63 -8.61 -6.77
CA ALA A 26 -4.94 -9.97 -6.36
C ALA A 26 -6.45 -10.19 -6.38
N ALA A 27 -6.93 -10.93 -7.38
CA ALA A 27 -8.31 -11.37 -7.51
C ALA A 27 -8.32 -12.76 -8.15
N ASN A 28 -9.23 -13.63 -7.70
CA ASN A 28 -9.47 -14.92 -8.33
C ASN A 28 -10.94 -15.02 -8.72
N PRO A 29 -11.29 -14.86 -10.01
CA PRO A 29 -12.66 -14.90 -10.47
C PRO A 29 -13.32 -16.29 -10.39
N GLU A 30 -12.54 -17.36 -10.19
CA GLU A 30 -13.04 -18.73 -10.13
C GLU A 30 -13.57 -19.12 -8.74
N ILE A 31 -13.31 -18.32 -7.72
CA ILE A 31 -13.71 -18.58 -6.34
C ILE A 31 -14.83 -17.62 -5.95
N ALA A 32 -15.89 -18.13 -5.31
CA ALA A 32 -16.91 -17.29 -4.69
C ALA A 32 -16.20 -16.32 -3.72
N GLU A 33 -16.50 -15.02 -3.82
CA GLU A 33 -15.79 -13.96 -3.09
C GLU A 33 -14.27 -13.88 -3.37
N GLY A 34 -13.84 -14.38 -4.53
CA GLY A 34 -12.41 -14.49 -4.89
C GLY A 34 -11.64 -13.17 -4.87
N THR A 35 -12.33 -12.05 -4.99
CA THR A 35 -11.72 -10.73 -4.85
C THR A 35 -11.25 -10.48 -3.41
N ILE A 36 -12.04 -10.85 -2.41
CA ILE A 36 -11.69 -10.67 -0.98
C ILE A 36 -10.69 -11.74 -0.56
N THR A 37 -11.04 -13.01 -0.77
CA THR A 37 -10.23 -14.16 -0.38
C THR A 37 -8.85 -14.13 -1.06
N GLY A 38 -8.79 -13.76 -2.34
CA GLY A 38 -7.54 -13.61 -3.08
C GLY A 38 -6.64 -12.54 -2.47
N LYS A 39 -7.19 -11.37 -2.09
CA LYS A 39 -6.41 -10.28 -1.45
C LYS A 39 -5.94 -10.66 -0.06
N VAL A 40 -6.77 -11.31 0.74
CA VAL A 40 -6.42 -11.80 2.08
C VAL A 40 -5.28 -12.80 2.00
N PHE A 41 -5.40 -13.80 1.12
CA PHE A 41 -4.33 -14.78 0.89
C PHE A 41 -3.03 -14.10 0.45
N TRP A 42 -3.11 -13.19 -0.54
CA TRP A 42 -1.95 -12.45 -1.04
C TRP A 42 -1.28 -11.60 0.04
N PHE A 43 -2.08 -10.97 0.91
CA PHE A 43 -1.59 -10.18 2.04
C PHE A 43 -0.79 -11.06 3.02
N HIS A 44 -1.35 -12.19 3.44
CA HIS A 44 -0.66 -13.12 4.34
C HIS A 44 0.63 -13.66 3.73
N PHE A 45 0.58 -14.08 2.47
CA PHE A 45 1.75 -14.58 1.74
C PHE A 45 2.84 -13.51 1.64
N SER A 46 2.48 -12.28 1.29
CA SER A 46 3.43 -11.18 1.13
C SER A 46 4.07 -10.76 2.46
N ILE A 47 3.31 -10.76 3.56
CA ILE A 47 3.85 -10.52 4.90
C ILE A 47 4.85 -11.60 5.30
N LEU A 48 4.53 -12.86 5.09
CA LEU A 48 5.45 -13.97 5.39
C LEU A 48 6.74 -13.85 4.58
N LEU A 49 6.63 -13.54 3.30
CA LEU A 49 7.80 -13.35 2.43
C LEU A 49 8.65 -12.16 2.88
N LEU A 50 8.01 -11.05 3.26
CA LEU A 50 8.70 -9.88 3.78
C LEU A 50 9.38 -10.19 5.12
N ALA A 51 8.69 -10.89 6.03
CA ALA A 51 9.25 -11.32 7.32
C ALA A 51 10.49 -12.19 7.13
N PHE A 52 10.40 -13.17 6.24
CA PHE A 52 11.54 -14.01 5.89
C PHE A 52 12.70 -13.19 5.32
N SER A 53 12.43 -12.25 4.43
CA SER A 53 13.43 -11.36 3.85
C SER A 53 14.11 -10.48 4.90
N VAL A 54 13.35 -9.92 5.85
CA VAL A 54 13.87 -9.09 6.94
C VAL A 54 14.72 -9.93 7.92
N LEU A 55 14.24 -11.10 8.33
CA LEU A 55 14.97 -12.01 9.21
C LEU A 55 16.28 -12.50 8.59
N PHE A 56 16.26 -12.86 7.31
CA PHE A 56 17.46 -13.23 6.56
C PHE A 56 18.48 -12.08 6.52
N MET A 57 17.99 -10.84 6.49
CA MET A 57 18.84 -9.66 6.51
C MET A 57 19.46 -9.39 7.87
N GLU A 58 18.68 -9.44 8.94
CA GLU A 58 19.19 -9.19 10.30
C GLU A 58 20.23 -10.22 10.71
N ALA A 59 20.06 -11.47 10.28
CA ALA A 59 21.05 -12.53 10.51
C ALA A 59 22.41 -12.23 9.84
N THR A 60 22.45 -11.34 8.82
CA THR A 60 23.65 -11.04 8.03
C THR A 60 24.25 -9.67 8.30
N VAL A 61 23.55 -8.78 9.04
CA VAL A 61 24.00 -7.39 9.31
C VAL A 61 24.16 -7.11 10.79
N LYS A 62 25.34 -6.65 11.14
CA LYS A 62 25.60 -6.06 12.47
C LYS A 62 24.90 -4.72 12.61
N LYS A 63 23.93 -4.64 13.55
CA LYS A 63 23.30 -3.41 14.08
C LYS A 63 22.53 -2.54 13.08
N SER A 64 21.22 -2.72 13.00
CA SER A 64 20.33 -1.62 12.58
C SER A 64 20.05 -0.73 13.81
N ASN A 65 20.36 0.55 13.74
CA ASN A 65 19.94 1.50 14.76
C ASN A 65 18.45 1.85 14.49
N PHE A 66 17.55 1.00 14.98
CA PHE A 66 16.12 1.31 14.92
C PHE A 66 15.83 2.49 15.86
N THR A 67 15.30 3.59 15.30
CA THR A 67 14.89 4.76 16.08
C THR A 67 13.37 4.75 16.24
N PHE A 68 12.92 4.67 17.49
CA PHE A 68 11.50 4.74 17.84
C PHE A 68 10.97 6.17 17.68
N SER A 69 9.75 6.33 17.18
CA SER A 69 9.14 7.64 16.95
C SER A 69 7.69 7.68 17.43
N LEU A 70 7.09 8.88 17.47
CA LEU A 70 5.70 9.07 17.89
C LEU A 70 4.69 8.19 17.15
N PRO A 71 4.73 8.06 15.80
CA PRO A 71 3.83 7.15 15.08
C PRO A 71 3.91 5.69 15.54
N ASP A 72 5.09 5.22 15.93
CA ASP A 72 5.27 3.84 16.44
C ASP A 72 4.53 3.65 17.77
N GLY A 73 4.64 4.66 18.65
CA GLY A 73 3.94 4.66 19.93
C GLY A 73 2.42 4.70 19.75
N LEU A 74 1.94 5.52 18.84
CA LEU A 74 0.49 5.61 18.53
C LEU A 74 -0.06 4.31 17.95
N LEU A 75 0.69 3.65 17.07
CA LEU A 75 0.29 2.36 16.50
C LEU A 75 0.24 1.27 17.58
N LEU A 76 1.23 1.21 18.48
CA LEU A 76 1.23 0.25 19.59
C LEU A 76 0.09 0.52 20.57
N LEU A 77 -0.20 1.80 20.84
CA LEU A 77 -1.35 2.18 21.66
C LEU A 77 -2.66 1.72 21.01
N PHE A 78 -2.83 1.96 19.71
CA PHE A 78 -3.99 1.50 18.96
C PHE A 78 -4.13 -0.03 19.00
N ALA A 79 -3.05 -0.76 18.76
CA ALA A 79 -3.04 -2.23 18.82
C ALA A 79 -3.37 -2.73 20.23
N GLY A 80 -2.81 -2.09 21.27
CA GLY A 80 -3.11 -2.39 22.67
C GLY A 80 -4.57 -2.14 23.03
N LEU A 81 -5.13 -1.01 22.60
CA LEU A 81 -6.56 -0.71 22.80
C LEU A 81 -7.46 -1.71 22.06
N ALA A 82 -7.09 -2.10 20.83
CA ALA A 82 -7.83 -3.12 20.08
C ALA A 82 -7.83 -4.47 20.81
N LEU A 83 -6.70 -4.87 21.39
CA LEU A 83 -6.59 -6.07 22.22
C LEU A 83 -7.42 -6.00 23.49
N LEU A 84 -7.37 -4.88 24.22
CA LEU A 84 -8.09 -4.69 25.48
C LEU A 84 -9.62 -4.62 25.28
N ASN A 85 -10.07 -4.05 24.17
CA ASN A 85 -11.50 -3.94 23.85
C ASN A 85 -12.05 -5.17 23.09
N TYR A 86 -11.22 -6.18 22.83
CA TYR A 86 -11.68 -7.39 22.17
C TYR A 86 -12.49 -8.25 23.15
N ASN A 87 -13.78 -8.38 22.86
CA ASN A 87 -14.67 -9.25 23.63
C ASN A 87 -14.94 -10.52 22.83
N TYR A 88 -14.40 -11.63 23.30
CA TYR A 88 -14.49 -12.93 22.64
C TYR A 88 -15.93 -13.46 22.56
N GLU A 89 -16.78 -13.09 23.49
CA GLU A 89 -18.20 -13.53 23.53
C GLU A 89 -19.04 -12.81 22.46
N LEU A 90 -18.73 -11.52 22.20
CA LEU A 90 -19.46 -10.69 21.22
C LEU A 90 -18.87 -10.80 19.80
N ASN A 91 -17.60 -11.10 19.68
CA ASN A 91 -16.88 -11.23 18.42
C ASN A 91 -16.04 -12.50 18.40
N PRO A 92 -16.61 -13.66 18.03
CA PRO A 92 -15.90 -14.94 18.02
C PRO A 92 -14.86 -15.07 16.89
N GLU A 93 -14.66 -14.01 16.07
CA GLU A 93 -13.75 -14.03 14.93
C GLU A 93 -12.34 -13.54 15.35
N PRO A 94 -11.41 -14.43 15.69
CA PRO A 94 -10.04 -14.06 16.07
C PRO A 94 -9.25 -13.44 14.91
N GLU A 95 -9.75 -13.54 13.70
CA GLU A 95 -9.13 -13.02 12.48
C GLU A 95 -8.89 -11.52 12.54
N ARG A 96 -9.80 -10.75 13.16
CA ARG A 96 -9.64 -9.29 13.29
C ARG A 96 -8.43 -8.91 14.13
N LEU A 97 -8.20 -9.63 15.24
CA LEU A 97 -7.01 -9.45 16.07
C LEU A 97 -5.74 -9.84 15.32
N LEU A 98 -5.80 -10.93 14.58
CA LEU A 98 -4.69 -11.40 13.76
C LEU A 98 -4.31 -10.33 12.72
N PHE A 99 -5.28 -9.68 12.08
CA PHE A 99 -5.04 -8.56 11.17
C PHE A 99 -4.37 -7.37 11.86
N VAL A 100 -4.83 -6.96 13.05
CA VAL A 100 -4.20 -5.87 13.82
C VAL A 100 -2.74 -6.22 14.14
N GLY A 101 -2.47 -7.45 14.58
CA GLY A 101 -1.12 -7.93 14.84
C GLY A 101 -0.24 -7.93 13.59
N GLN A 102 -0.78 -8.37 12.47
CA GLN A 102 -0.07 -8.40 11.18
C GLN A 102 0.25 -6.99 10.67
N ILE A 103 -0.70 -6.06 10.72
CA ILE A 103 -0.50 -4.67 10.30
C ILE A 103 0.57 -4.00 11.19
N THR A 104 0.51 -4.24 12.50
CA THR A 104 1.51 -3.73 13.45
C THR A 104 2.90 -4.28 13.13
N THR A 105 3.01 -5.59 12.93
CA THR A 105 4.27 -6.24 12.57
C THR A 105 4.80 -5.72 11.23
N LEU A 106 3.93 -5.61 10.23
CA LEU A 106 4.26 -5.07 8.91
C LEU A 106 4.82 -3.66 8.99
N TRP A 107 4.19 -2.79 9.80
CA TRP A 107 4.69 -1.43 10.03
C TRP A 107 6.14 -1.43 10.51
N PHE A 108 6.44 -2.20 11.56
CA PHE A 108 7.81 -2.26 12.11
C PHE A 108 8.81 -2.85 11.13
N MET A 109 8.42 -3.89 10.37
CA MET A 109 9.27 -4.48 9.33
C MET A 109 9.59 -3.49 8.22
N LEU A 110 8.57 -2.83 7.64
CA LEU A 110 8.76 -1.83 6.59
C LEU A 110 9.59 -0.66 7.09
N ARG A 111 9.31 -0.18 8.29
CA ARG A 111 10.05 0.92 8.88
C ARG A 111 11.52 0.56 9.12
N ALA A 112 11.82 -0.59 9.70
CA ALA A 112 13.19 -1.07 9.89
C ALA A 112 13.91 -1.19 8.53
N THR A 113 13.23 -1.76 7.53
CA THR A 113 13.75 -1.87 6.16
C THR A 113 14.06 -0.51 5.55
N LEU A 114 13.14 0.46 5.64
CA LEU A 114 13.31 1.79 5.05
C LEU A 114 14.29 2.67 5.82
N GLN A 115 14.54 2.40 7.10
CA GLN A 115 15.62 3.03 7.86
C GLN A 115 16.98 2.48 7.44
N ALA A 116 17.09 1.17 7.26
CA ALA A 116 18.31 0.51 6.82
C ALA A 116 18.65 0.78 5.34
N HIS A 117 17.61 0.94 4.49
CA HIS A 117 17.71 1.07 3.03
C HIS A 117 16.88 2.25 2.52
N PRO A 118 17.33 3.49 2.73
CA PRO A 118 16.59 4.69 2.30
C PRO A 118 16.37 4.77 0.78
N GLU A 119 17.18 4.10 -0.01
CA GLU A 119 17.06 3.98 -1.47
C GLU A 119 15.76 3.29 -1.90
N LEU A 120 15.20 2.39 -1.08
CA LEU A 120 13.95 1.69 -1.38
C LEU A 120 12.71 2.60 -1.22
N ARG A 121 12.84 3.75 -0.56
CA ARG A 121 11.70 4.67 -0.34
C ARG A 121 11.08 5.15 -1.66
N LEU A 122 11.92 5.64 -2.58
CA LEU A 122 11.42 6.11 -3.87
C LEU A 122 10.85 4.96 -4.71
N PHE A 123 11.45 3.79 -4.64
CA PHE A 123 10.94 2.60 -5.32
C PHE A 123 9.54 2.23 -4.84
N PHE A 124 9.30 2.13 -3.53
CA PHE A 124 7.97 1.80 -2.99
C PHE A 124 6.95 2.92 -3.24
N LEU A 125 7.35 4.18 -3.14
CA LEU A 125 6.48 5.30 -3.48
C LEU A 125 6.07 5.27 -4.96
N SER A 126 6.99 4.91 -5.86
CA SER A 126 6.69 4.74 -7.29
C SER A 126 5.64 3.65 -7.52
N ILE A 127 5.73 2.52 -6.82
CA ILE A 127 4.74 1.43 -6.94
C ILE A 127 3.38 1.92 -6.44
N ILE A 128 3.31 2.63 -5.30
CA ILE A 128 2.04 3.19 -4.78
C ILE A 128 1.41 4.14 -5.80
N ILE A 129 2.19 4.98 -6.46
CA ILE A 129 1.68 5.87 -7.51
C ILE A 129 1.16 5.07 -8.69
N CYS A 130 1.93 4.09 -9.19
CA CYS A 130 1.52 3.27 -10.33
C CYS A 130 0.25 2.47 -10.04
N THR A 131 0.13 1.86 -8.87
CA THR A 131 -1.09 1.15 -8.46
C THR A 131 -2.26 2.12 -8.28
N GLY A 132 -2.01 3.33 -7.76
CA GLY A 132 -3.01 4.39 -7.65
C GLY A 132 -3.53 4.89 -9.01
N ILE A 133 -2.63 5.08 -9.99
CA ILE A 133 -3.00 5.44 -11.37
C ILE A 133 -3.91 4.35 -11.95
N PHE A 134 -3.48 3.10 -11.82
CA PHE A 134 -4.23 1.98 -12.39
C PHE A 134 -5.62 1.86 -11.78
N GLU A 135 -5.74 1.93 -10.46
CA GLU A 135 -7.02 1.86 -9.76
C GLU A 135 -7.92 3.05 -10.10
N ALA A 136 -7.39 4.26 -10.11
CA ALA A 136 -8.16 5.44 -10.47
C ALA A 136 -8.65 5.37 -11.93
N ALA A 137 -7.79 4.96 -12.88
CA ALA A 137 -8.15 4.81 -14.28
C ALA A 137 -9.19 3.70 -14.48
N TRP A 138 -9.04 2.56 -13.81
CA TRP A 138 -9.99 1.46 -13.87
C TRP A 138 -11.36 1.87 -13.31
N GLY A 139 -11.38 2.49 -12.12
CA GLY A 139 -12.60 3.01 -11.51
C GLY A 139 -13.31 4.05 -12.39
N MET A 140 -12.57 4.93 -13.07
CA MET A 140 -13.13 5.84 -14.07
C MET A 140 -13.73 5.08 -15.25
N GLY A 141 -13.04 4.05 -15.76
CA GLY A 141 -13.56 3.18 -16.81
C GLY A 141 -14.91 2.55 -16.43
N GLN A 142 -15.04 2.11 -15.17
CA GLN A 142 -16.31 1.58 -14.65
C GLN A 142 -17.42 2.64 -14.55
N LEU A 143 -17.09 3.86 -14.13
CA LEU A 143 -18.03 4.97 -14.03
C LEU A 143 -18.64 5.35 -15.39
N TYR A 144 -17.83 5.35 -16.43
CA TYR A 144 -18.25 5.70 -17.79
C TYR A 144 -18.70 4.49 -18.62
N GLY A 145 -18.78 3.30 -18.04
CA GLY A 145 -19.30 2.09 -18.70
C GLY A 145 -18.28 1.38 -19.62
N GLY A 146 -17.00 1.75 -19.53
CA GLY A 146 -15.90 1.11 -20.28
C GLY A 146 -15.33 -0.16 -19.64
N ALA A 147 -15.66 -0.43 -18.39
CA ALA A 147 -15.18 -1.60 -17.65
C ALA A 147 -16.30 -2.20 -16.80
N SER A 148 -16.21 -3.52 -16.54
CA SER A 148 -17.16 -4.24 -15.67
C SER A 148 -16.99 -3.83 -14.22
N THR A 149 -18.10 -3.76 -13.47
CA THR A 149 -18.11 -3.51 -12.02
C THR A 149 -18.34 -4.83 -11.28
N ASN A 150 -17.69 -4.98 -10.12
CA ASN A 150 -17.92 -6.15 -9.25
C ASN A 150 -19.21 -5.99 -8.42
N HIS A 151 -19.73 -4.77 -8.30
CA HIS A 151 -20.93 -4.49 -7.54
C HIS A 151 -22.13 -4.20 -8.45
N PRO A 152 -23.27 -4.89 -8.27
CA PRO A 152 -24.42 -4.78 -9.19
C PRO A 152 -25.11 -3.40 -9.17
N LEU A 153 -25.03 -2.68 -8.06
CA LEU A 153 -25.74 -1.41 -7.85
C LEU A 153 -24.82 -0.18 -7.84
N LEU A 154 -23.53 -0.35 -7.58
CA LEU A 154 -22.59 0.76 -7.41
C LEU A 154 -21.51 0.67 -8.48
N LYS A 155 -21.30 1.74 -9.22
CA LYS A 155 -20.24 1.87 -10.20
C LYS A 155 -19.01 2.53 -9.53
N GLY A 156 -17.80 2.15 -9.99
CA GLY A 156 -16.56 2.75 -9.50
C GLY A 156 -16.05 2.09 -8.21
N ASP A 157 -15.88 0.79 -8.24
CA ASP A 157 -15.28 -0.04 -7.18
C ASP A 157 -13.81 -0.39 -7.46
N GLY A 158 -13.27 0.01 -8.61
CA GLY A 158 -11.91 -0.32 -9.05
C GLY A 158 -11.74 -1.83 -9.21
N LEU A 159 -10.57 -2.34 -8.90
CA LEU A 159 -10.33 -3.78 -8.67
C LEU A 159 -10.61 -4.20 -7.23
N ILE A 160 -11.02 -3.25 -6.38
CA ILE A 160 -11.41 -3.49 -5.00
C ILE A 160 -12.89 -3.84 -4.99
N PHE A 161 -13.31 -4.73 -4.10
CA PHE A 161 -14.64 -5.34 -4.09
C PHE A 161 -15.81 -4.37 -3.79
N SER A 162 -15.53 -3.15 -3.32
CA SER A 162 -16.57 -2.16 -3.04
C SER A 162 -16.07 -0.71 -3.13
N PRO A 163 -16.97 0.25 -3.38
CA PRO A 163 -16.61 1.67 -3.52
C PRO A 163 -15.98 2.31 -2.27
N GLY A 164 -16.35 1.85 -1.06
CA GLY A 164 -15.80 2.37 0.20
C GLY A 164 -14.29 2.14 0.32
N PRO A 165 -13.81 0.90 0.33
CA PRO A 165 -12.39 0.57 0.31
C PRO A 165 -11.63 1.15 -0.89
N PHE A 166 -12.24 1.20 -2.08
CA PHE A 166 -11.65 1.84 -3.26
C PHE A 166 -11.37 3.33 -3.01
N SER A 167 -12.38 4.07 -2.54
CA SER A 167 -12.21 5.48 -2.22
C SER A 167 -11.24 5.71 -1.08
N GLY A 168 -11.23 4.84 -0.06
CA GLY A 168 -10.25 4.85 1.03
C GLY A 168 -8.82 4.64 0.53
N TYR A 169 -8.62 3.72 -0.40
CA TYR A 169 -7.31 3.51 -1.03
C TYR A 169 -6.83 4.75 -1.78
N LEU A 170 -7.68 5.35 -2.60
CA LEU A 170 -7.35 6.58 -3.33
C LEU A 170 -7.07 7.76 -2.39
N ALA A 171 -7.79 7.86 -1.27
CA ALA A 171 -7.57 8.87 -0.24
C ALA A 171 -6.18 8.72 0.44
N ILE A 172 -5.66 7.50 0.56
CA ILE A 172 -4.30 7.25 1.07
C ILE A 172 -3.24 7.58 0.01
N VAL A 173 -3.50 7.29 -1.26
CA VAL A 173 -2.56 7.58 -2.37
C VAL A 173 -2.42 9.08 -2.61
N LEU A 174 -3.49 9.86 -2.43
CA LEU A 174 -3.52 11.30 -2.70
C LEU A 174 -2.44 12.09 -1.93
N PRO A 175 -2.29 11.99 -0.59
CA PRO A 175 -1.25 12.71 0.14
C PRO A 175 0.17 12.26 -0.25
N VAL A 176 0.36 11.00 -0.64
CA VAL A 176 1.65 10.52 -1.16
C VAL A 176 2.01 11.24 -2.45
N CYS A 177 1.05 11.34 -3.39
CA CYS A 177 1.24 12.06 -4.64
C CYS A 177 1.46 13.56 -4.41
N LEU A 178 0.69 14.20 -3.53
CA LEU A 178 0.86 15.61 -3.18
C LEU A 178 2.25 15.88 -2.62
N ASN A 179 2.71 15.05 -1.69
CA ASN A 179 4.06 15.19 -1.09
C ASN A 179 5.16 15.10 -2.16
N LEU A 180 5.06 14.12 -3.07
CA LEU A 180 6.06 13.95 -4.14
C LEU A 180 5.99 15.08 -5.17
N ALA A 181 4.79 15.51 -5.57
CA ALA A 181 4.62 16.64 -6.48
C ALA A 181 5.22 17.94 -5.88
N LEU A 182 4.94 18.22 -4.60
CA LEU A 182 5.50 19.39 -3.93
C LEU A 182 7.03 19.29 -3.77
N ARG A 183 7.53 18.11 -3.43
CA ARG A 183 8.97 17.87 -3.24
C ARG A 183 9.78 18.02 -4.52
N PHE A 184 9.20 17.66 -5.67
CA PHE A 184 9.88 17.66 -6.96
C PHE A 184 9.41 18.80 -7.89
N ARG A 185 8.63 19.76 -7.36
CA ARG A 185 8.12 20.91 -8.11
C ARG A 185 9.21 21.72 -8.83
N ASP A 186 10.36 21.89 -8.18
CA ASP A 186 11.44 22.74 -8.69
C ASP A 186 12.38 21.99 -9.66
N CYS A 187 11.99 20.79 -10.10
CA CYS A 187 12.77 19.96 -11.03
C CYS A 187 12.56 20.33 -12.51
N ASP A 188 11.83 21.42 -12.83
CA ASP A 188 11.54 21.88 -14.20
C ASP A 188 12.77 22.15 -15.07
N LYS A 189 13.97 22.22 -14.47
CA LYS A 189 15.24 22.41 -15.16
C LYS A 189 15.95 21.11 -15.56
N LEU A 190 15.39 19.97 -15.19
CA LEU A 190 15.95 18.65 -15.40
C LEU A 190 15.30 18.00 -16.63
N ALA A 191 16.05 17.15 -17.32
CA ALA A 191 15.53 16.42 -18.46
C ALA A 191 14.31 15.57 -18.06
N TRP A 192 13.28 15.49 -18.92
CA TRP A 192 12.02 14.77 -18.61
C TRP A 192 12.20 13.28 -18.31
N TRP A 193 13.31 12.66 -18.73
CA TRP A 193 13.68 11.26 -18.44
C TRP A 193 14.35 11.09 -17.07
N GLU A 194 14.60 12.17 -16.35
CA GLU A 194 15.16 12.06 -15.01
C GLU A 194 14.09 11.55 -14.04
N THR A 195 14.46 10.59 -13.20
CA THR A 195 13.52 9.90 -12.28
C THR A 195 12.66 10.87 -11.44
N ARG A 196 13.25 12.00 -11.03
CA ARG A 196 12.55 13.03 -10.23
C ARG A 196 11.46 13.73 -11.03
N THR A 197 11.77 14.12 -12.26
CA THR A 197 10.83 14.77 -13.19
C THR A 197 9.70 13.82 -13.56
N MET A 198 10.00 12.57 -13.86
CA MET A 198 8.97 11.54 -14.09
C MET A 198 8.06 11.36 -12.90
N LEU A 199 8.60 11.27 -11.68
CA LEU A 199 7.79 11.14 -10.47
C LEU A 199 6.91 12.36 -10.22
N PHE A 200 7.36 13.56 -10.54
CA PHE A 200 6.55 14.78 -10.48
C PHE A 200 5.33 14.68 -11.42
N TYR A 201 5.55 14.40 -12.70
CA TYR A 201 4.45 14.31 -13.68
C TYR A 201 3.50 13.16 -13.38
N LEU A 202 4.01 11.99 -12.99
CA LEU A 202 3.18 10.86 -12.58
C LEU A 202 2.33 11.21 -11.36
N SER A 203 2.91 11.86 -10.36
CA SER A 203 2.19 12.29 -9.16
C SER A 203 1.10 13.32 -9.50
N ALA A 204 1.42 14.33 -10.32
CA ALA A 204 0.46 15.34 -10.75
C ALA A 204 -0.69 14.70 -11.56
N PHE A 205 -0.39 13.81 -12.47
CA PHE A 205 -1.38 13.06 -13.24
C PHE A 205 -2.28 12.21 -12.33
N THR A 206 -1.69 11.51 -11.36
CA THR A 206 -2.43 10.70 -10.39
C THR A 206 -3.38 11.56 -9.55
N ILE A 207 -2.95 12.73 -9.10
CA ILE A 207 -3.81 13.68 -8.36
C ILE A 207 -5.03 14.05 -9.19
N ILE A 208 -4.85 14.38 -10.46
CA ILE A 208 -5.96 14.73 -11.36
C ILE A 208 -6.93 13.56 -11.50
N LEU A 209 -6.43 12.35 -11.75
CA LEU A 209 -7.26 11.16 -11.87
C LEU A 209 -8.05 10.87 -10.59
N ILE A 210 -7.40 10.98 -9.43
CA ILE A 210 -8.05 10.76 -8.13
C ILE A 210 -9.14 11.80 -7.89
N LEU A 211 -8.88 13.08 -8.15
CA LEU A 211 -9.86 14.16 -7.96
C LEU A 211 -11.09 14.01 -8.87
N ILE A 212 -10.92 13.44 -10.07
CA ILE A 212 -12.04 13.14 -10.97
C ILE A 212 -12.76 11.85 -10.52
N GLY A 213 -12.04 10.83 -10.07
CA GLY A 213 -12.58 9.51 -9.71
C GLY A 213 -13.26 9.44 -8.35
N LEU A 214 -12.75 10.19 -7.35
CA LEU A 214 -13.29 10.18 -5.97
C LEU A 214 -14.80 10.50 -5.89
N PRO A 215 -15.33 11.54 -6.60
CA PRO A 215 -16.76 11.85 -6.55
C PRO A 215 -17.63 10.69 -7.00
N GLY A 216 -17.17 9.91 -7.97
CA GLY A 216 -17.88 8.76 -8.52
C GLY A 216 -18.06 7.61 -7.53
N GLY A 217 -17.17 7.45 -6.57
CA GLY A 217 -17.21 6.40 -5.54
C GLY A 217 -18.30 6.60 -4.49
N LYS A 218 -18.98 7.75 -4.46
CA LYS A 218 -20.07 8.10 -3.51
C LYS A 218 -19.75 7.81 -2.03
N SER A 219 -18.48 7.74 -1.68
CA SER A 219 -18.04 7.49 -0.30
C SER A 219 -17.82 8.81 0.44
N HIS A 220 -18.76 9.17 1.30
CA HIS A 220 -18.66 10.39 2.12
C HIS A 220 -17.43 10.37 3.06
N SER A 221 -17.05 9.19 3.56
CA SER A 221 -15.89 9.04 4.44
C SER A 221 -14.55 9.33 3.74
N ALA A 222 -14.42 9.04 2.45
CA ALA A 222 -13.21 9.32 1.70
C ALA A 222 -13.02 10.82 1.36
N TRP A 223 -14.10 11.61 1.43
CA TRP A 223 -14.03 13.06 1.27
C TRP A 223 -13.61 13.79 2.55
N LEU A 224 -13.77 13.15 3.71
CA LEU A 224 -13.44 13.72 5.00
C LEU A 224 -12.01 13.39 5.45
N ALA A 225 -11.34 12.45 4.77
CA ALA A 225 -9.97 12.04 5.04
C ALA A 225 -8.95 12.92 4.30
#